data_52de718d0d0900df27e0d493a6a1d816
#
_entry.id   52de718d0d0900df27e0d493a6a1d816
#
_cell.length_a   1.000
_cell.length_b   1.000
_cell.length_c   1.000
_cell.angle_alpha   90.00
_cell.angle_beta   90.00
_cell.angle_gamma   90.00
#
_symmetry.space_group_name_H-M   'P 1'
#
loop_
_entity.id
_entity.type
_entity.pdbx_description
1 polymer ?
#
loop_
_entity_poly.entity_id
_entity_poly.type
_entity_poly.pdbx_seq_one_letter_code
_entity_poly.pdbx_strand_id
1 'polypeptide(L)'
;MSPEVTPEPAGPRAHPNYEQGEHEPDKWPLGRLLGAASRAVERAWYEALEARGLTHAGLIVLHFLELGFDSQTDLARFAQVEAQTMSRTVDRLEREGLVIRLPDPADRRRHIVSITERGHAAFEAVRGLEDEVFPTVDDPDALRAALIQIVSAAPARQPR
;
A
#
# COMPACT_ATOMS: atom_id res chain seq x y z
N MET A 1 58.46 -25.05 6.05
CA MET A 1 57.01 -25.05 6.28
C MET A 1 56.55 -23.61 6.14
N SER A 2 56.19 -23.21 4.93
CA SER A 2 55.78 -21.83 4.60
C SER A 2 54.27 -21.69 4.89
N PRO A 3 53.80 -20.58 5.46
CA PRO A 3 52.42 -20.37 5.72
C PRO A 3 51.64 -20.11 4.42
N GLU A 4 50.59 -20.86 4.24
CA GLU A 4 49.61 -20.74 3.14
C GLU A 4 48.82 -19.46 3.34
N VAL A 5 48.99 -18.49 2.44
CA VAL A 5 48.23 -17.24 2.42
C VAL A 5 46.88 -17.53 1.77
N THR A 6 45.85 -17.58 2.59
CA THR A 6 44.47 -17.63 2.13
C THR A 6 44.12 -16.28 1.48
N PRO A 7 43.64 -16.24 0.23
CA PRO A 7 43.23 -14.97 -0.38
C PRO A 7 41.93 -14.47 0.28
N GLU A 8 41.94 -13.23 0.75
CA GLU A 8 40.81 -12.49 1.27
C GLU A 8 39.74 -12.37 0.18
N PRO A 9 38.42 -12.59 0.49
CA PRO A 9 37.36 -12.47 -0.50
C PRO A 9 37.28 -11.02 -0.99
N ALA A 10 37.44 -10.84 -2.29
CA ALA A 10 37.30 -9.54 -2.95
C ALA A 10 35.91 -8.99 -2.66
N GLY A 11 35.84 -7.88 -1.95
CA GLY A 11 34.63 -7.11 -1.72
C GLY A 11 33.96 -6.72 -3.04
N PRO A 12 32.65 -6.38 -3.02
CA PRO A 12 31.91 -6.04 -4.23
C PRO A 12 32.65 -4.92 -4.98
N ARG A 13 32.98 -5.19 -6.25
CA ARG A 13 33.66 -4.22 -7.11
C ARG A 13 32.69 -3.07 -7.37
N ALA A 14 32.96 -1.89 -6.85
CA ALA A 14 32.28 -0.67 -7.19
C ALA A 14 32.43 -0.43 -8.71
N HIS A 15 31.31 -0.43 -9.44
CA HIS A 15 31.29 -0.05 -10.85
C HIS A 15 31.35 1.48 -10.94
N PRO A 16 32.39 2.07 -11.51
CA PRO A 16 32.57 3.53 -11.49
C PRO A 16 31.50 4.34 -12.22
N ASN A 17 30.66 3.69 -13.01
CA ASN A 17 29.53 4.32 -13.71
C ASN A 17 28.19 4.23 -12.97
N TYR A 18 28.12 3.54 -11.83
CA TYR A 18 26.86 3.39 -11.07
C TYR A 18 26.58 4.59 -10.18
N GLU A 19 27.62 5.27 -9.69
CA GLU A 19 27.46 6.35 -8.71
C GLU A 19 27.10 7.72 -9.31
N GLN A 20 27.45 7.99 -10.58
CA GLN A 20 27.23 9.32 -11.19
C GLN A 20 25.88 9.49 -11.88
N GLY A 21 25.21 8.42 -12.29
CA GLY A 21 23.89 8.48 -12.93
C GLY A 21 22.69 8.31 -11.98
N GLU A 22 22.95 7.95 -10.71
CA GLU A 22 21.87 7.69 -9.75
C GLU A 22 21.24 8.96 -9.19
N HIS A 23 21.91 10.09 -9.27
CA HIS A 23 21.48 11.36 -8.66
C HIS A 23 20.86 12.37 -9.63
N GLU A 24 20.74 12.03 -10.93
CA GLU A 24 20.16 12.93 -11.93
C GLU A 24 18.88 12.32 -12.53
N PRO A 25 17.71 12.51 -11.87
CA PRO A 25 16.45 11.93 -12.30
C PRO A 25 16.04 12.29 -13.74
N ASP A 26 16.46 13.46 -14.23
CA ASP A 26 16.22 13.95 -15.59
C ASP A 26 16.80 13.04 -16.69
N LYS A 27 17.81 12.23 -16.36
CA LYS A 27 18.44 11.27 -17.28
C LYS A 27 17.89 9.84 -17.15
N TRP A 28 16.96 9.59 -16.25
CA TRP A 28 16.46 8.25 -16.04
C TRP A 28 15.47 7.84 -17.13
N PRO A 29 15.47 6.56 -17.54
CA PRO A 29 14.41 6.00 -18.36
C PRO A 29 13.05 6.17 -17.67
N LEU A 30 12.00 6.41 -18.45
CA LEU A 30 10.64 6.70 -17.94
C LEU A 30 10.13 5.63 -16.97
N GLY A 31 10.39 4.34 -17.25
CA GLY A 31 9.99 3.25 -16.34
C GLY A 31 10.69 3.31 -14.97
N ARG A 32 11.97 3.75 -14.93
CA ARG A 32 12.69 3.95 -13.67
C ARG A 32 12.11 5.13 -12.88
N LEU A 33 11.80 6.23 -13.56
CA LEU A 33 11.16 7.41 -12.97
C LEU A 33 9.82 7.04 -12.36
N LEU A 34 8.95 6.35 -13.12
CA LEU A 34 7.63 5.93 -12.66
C LEU A 34 7.74 5.03 -11.42
N GLY A 35 8.65 4.05 -11.44
CA GLY A 35 8.87 3.17 -10.29
C GLY A 35 9.43 3.92 -9.06
N ALA A 36 10.29 4.90 -9.24
CA ALA A 36 10.81 5.71 -8.15
C ALA A 36 9.72 6.63 -7.57
N ALA A 37 8.93 7.28 -8.43
CA ALA A 37 7.82 8.13 -8.04
C ALA A 37 6.76 7.33 -7.25
N SER A 38 6.35 6.15 -7.76
CA SER A 38 5.42 5.26 -7.06
C SER A 38 5.91 4.93 -5.65
N ARG A 39 7.17 4.50 -5.50
CA ARG A 39 7.73 4.18 -4.17
C ARG A 39 7.81 5.38 -3.24
N ALA A 40 8.06 6.58 -3.77
CA ALA A 40 8.11 7.80 -2.97
C ALA A 40 6.72 8.16 -2.43
N VAL A 41 5.70 8.14 -3.28
CA VAL A 41 4.30 8.38 -2.91
C VAL A 41 3.81 7.31 -1.93
N GLU A 42 4.07 6.01 -2.21
CA GLU A 42 3.70 4.93 -1.30
C GLU A 42 4.31 5.11 0.10
N ARG A 43 5.58 5.48 0.19
CA ARG A 43 6.24 5.71 1.48
C ARG A 43 5.59 6.86 2.24
N ALA A 44 5.39 8.00 1.59
CA ALA A 44 4.73 9.15 2.19
C ALA A 44 3.31 8.81 2.66
N TRP A 45 2.59 7.99 1.88
CA TRP A 45 1.28 7.48 2.24
C TRP A 45 1.30 6.60 3.49
N TYR A 46 2.25 5.64 3.58
CA TYR A 46 2.40 4.79 4.75
C TYR A 46 2.75 5.60 6.01
N GLU A 47 3.70 6.53 5.91
CA GLU A 47 4.10 7.40 7.01
C GLU A 47 2.92 8.26 7.52
N ALA A 48 2.14 8.81 6.61
CA ALA A 48 0.98 9.64 6.93
C ALA A 48 -0.16 8.84 7.58
N LEU A 49 -0.39 7.59 7.14
CA LEU A 49 -1.35 6.68 7.76
C LEU A 49 -0.89 6.25 9.15
N GLU A 50 0.39 5.87 9.29
CA GLU A 50 0.96 5.45 10.58
C GLU A 50 0.87 6.56 11.63
N ALA A 51 1.14 7.81 11.24
CA ALA A 51 0.98 8.98 12.11
C ALA A 51 -0.47 9.15 12.62
N ARG A 52 -1.45 8.57 11.93
CA ARG A 52 -2.88 8.57 12.29
C ARG A 52 -3.35 7.23 12.90
N GLY A 53 -2.42 6.33 13.20
CA GLY A 53 -2.71 5.03 13.80
C GLY A 53 -3.38 4.03 12.86
N LEU A 54 -3.32 4.24 11.54
CA LEU A 54 -3.87 3.34 10.52
C LEU A 54 -2.79 2.64 9.72
N THR A 55 -3.11 1.46 9.21
CA THR A 55 -2.34 0.82 8.15
C THR A 55 -3.09 0.92 6.83
N HIS A 56 -2.38 0.81 5.72
CA HIS A 56 -3.01 0.78 4.41
C HIS A 56 -4.07 -0.35 4.29
N ALA A 57 -3.77 -1.55 4.78
CA ALA A 57 -4.73 -2.64 4.81
C ALA A 57 -5.95 -2.32 5.68
N GLY A 58 -5.75 -1.66 6.82
CA GLY A 58 -6.82 -1.19 7.69
C GLY A 58 -7.71 -0.16 7.00
N LEU A 59 -7.11 0.81 6.31
CA LEU A 59 -7.85 1.81 5.54
C LEU A 59 -8.72 1.16 4.45
N ILE A 60 -8.20 0.18 3.72
CA ILE A 60 -8.96 -0.56 2.71
C ILE A 60 -10.18 -1.24 3.33
N VAL A 61 -10.02 -1.88 4.50
CA VAL A 61 -11.15 -2.51 5.20
C VAL A 61 -12.19 -1.48 5.60
N LEU A 62 -11.78 -0.37 6.23
CA LEU A 62 -12.72 0.69 6.61
C LEU A 62 -13.47 1.26 5.40
N HIS A 63 -12.76 1.47 4.28
CA HIS A 63 -13.38 1.93 3.04
C HIS A 63 -14.47 0.98 2.53
N PHE A 64 -14.21 -0.32 2.50
CA PHE A 64 -15.23 -1.28 2.06
C PHE A 64 -16.40 -1.40 3.04
N LEU A 65 -16.14 -1.26 4.34
CA LEU A 65 -17.21 -1.20 5.35
C LEU A 65 -18.12 0.03 5.14
N GLU A 66 -17.55 1.19 4.82
CA GLU A 66 -18.31 2.39 4.45
C GLU A 66 -19.17 2.19 3.19
N LEU A 67 -18.72 1.35 2.26
CA LEU A 67 -19.48 0.97 1.08
C LEU A 67 -20.57 -0.10 1.36
N GLY A 68 -20.66 -0.58 2.62
CA GLY A 68 -21.68 -1.57 3.05
C GLY A 68 -21.26 -3.03 2.87
N PHE A 69 -19.96 -3.32 2.60
CA PHE A 69 -19.47 -4.70 2.55
C PHE A 69 -19.03 -5.13 3.94
N ASP A 70 -19.83 -5.96 4.60
CA ASP A 70 -19.63 -6.38 5.99
C ASP A 70 -19.14 -7.83 6.16
N SER A 71 -19.17 -8.61 5.08
CA SER A 71 -18.68 -9.99 5.07
C SER A 71 -17.15 -10.03 4.97
N GLN A 72 -16.46 -10.69 5.92
CA GLN A 72 -15.01 -10.85 5.87
C GLN A 72 -14.52 -11.55 4.59
N THR A 73 -15.33 -12.43 4.00
CA THR A 73 -15.04 -13.09 2.73
C THR A 73 -15.09 -12.09 1.58
N ASP A 74 -16.06 -11.19 1.55
CA ASP A 74 -16.16 -10.16 0.52
C ASP A 74 -15.06 -9.12 0.68
N LEU A 75 -14.76 -8.71 1.91
CA LEU A 75 -13.63 -7.83 2.19
C LEU A 75 -12.30 -8.41 1.67
N ALA A 76 -12.05 -9.71 1.89
CA ALA A 76 -10.85 -10.38 1.38
C ALA A 76 -10.81 -10.40 -0.16
N ARG A 77 -11.95 -10.69 -0.79
CA ARG A 77 -12.09 -10.73 -2.25
C ARG A 77 -11.85 -9.37 -2.88
N PHE A 78 -12.47 -8.31 -2.36
CA PHE A 78 -12.33 -6.95 -2.90
C PHE A 78 -10.95 -6.37 -2.65
N ALA A 79 -10.36 -6.64 -1.47
CA ALA A 79 -8.98 -6.26 -1.16
C ALA A 79 -7.93 -7.11 -1.89
N GLN A 80 -8.34 -8.16 -2.61
CA GLN A 80 -7.46 -9.10 -3.32
C GLN A 80 -6.39 -9.74 -2.42
N VAL A 81 -6.78 -10.09 -1.20
CA VAL A 81 -5.91 -10.75 -0.22
C VAL A 81 -6.49 -12.10 0.21
N GLU A 82 -5.64 -12.95 0.76
CA GLU A 82 -6.07 -14.22 1.34
C GLU A 82 -6.93 -14.00 2.60
N ALA A 83 -7.89 -14.90 2.83
CA ALA A 83 -8.80 -14.85 3.98
C ALA A 83 -8.06 -14.74 5.32
N GLN A 84 -6.91 -15.42 5.47
CA GLN A 84 -6.08 -15.35 6.68
C GLN A 84 -5.47 -13.95 6.88
N THR A 85 -5.03 -13.30 5.81
CA THR A 85 -4.51 -11.93 5.85
C THR A 85 -5.62 -10.95 6.24
N MET A 86 -6.80 -11.10 5.65
CA MET A 86 -7.98 -10.31 6.01
C MET A 86 -8.36 -10.51 7.48
N SER A 87 -8.39 -11.76 7.96
CA SER A 87 -8.67 -12.05 9.37
C SER A 87 -7.73 -11.30 10.31
N ARG A 88 -6.43 -11.34 10.06
CA ARG A 88 -5.42 -10.62 10.88
C ARG A 88 -5.62 -9.11 10.84
N THR A 89 -6.00 -8.56 9.69
CA THR A 89 -6.28 -7.13 9.56
C THR A 89 -7.50 -6.74 10.37
N VAL A 90 -8.60 -7.50 10.27
CA VAL A 90 -9.81 -7.26 11.05
C VAL A 90 -9.57 -7.45 12.55
N ASP A 91 -8.80 -8.49 12.97
CA ASP A 91 -8.42 -8.70 14.37
C ASP A 91 -7.63 -7.52 14.94
N ARG A 92 -6.78 -6.91 14.14
CA ARG A 92 -6.05 -5.70 14.52
C ARG A 92 -6.98 -4.51 14.69
N LEU A 93 -7.82 -4.24 13.70
CA LEU A 93 -8.80 -3.13 13.76
C LEU A 93 -9.77 -3.28 14.93
N GLU A 94 -10.18 -4.51 15.26
CA GLU A 94 -11.05 -4.78 16.41
C GLU A 94 -10.32 -4.51 17.74
N ARG A 95 -9.06 -4.91 17.88
CA ARG A 95 -8.23 -4.57 19.07
C ARG A 95 -8.01 -3.07 19.20
N GLU A 96 -7.93 -2.34 18.10
CA GLU A 96 -7.81 -0.88 18.07
C GLU A 96 -9.16 -0.19 18.25
N GLY A 97 -10.27 -0.95 18.32
CA GLY A 97 -11.63 -0.45 18.53
C GLY A 97 -12.22 0.29 17.32
N LEU A 98 -11.66 0.07 16.12
CA LEU A 98 -12.12 0.69 14.88
C LEU A 98 -13.25 -0.09 14.20
N VAL A 99 -13.31 -1.39 14.45
CA VAL A 99 -14.39 -2.26 13.99
C VAL A 99 -14.85 -3.18 15.12
N ILE A 100 -15.99 -3.81 14.95
CA ILE A 100 -16.55 -4.82 15.85
C ILE A 100 -17.11 -5.98 15.02
N ARG A 101 -16.98 -7.22 15.52
CA ARG A 101 -17.66 -8.37 14.95
C ARG A 101 -19.00 -8.59 15.64
N LEU A 102 -20.04 -8.72 14.85
CA LEU A 102 -21.41 -8.98 15.30
C LEU A 102 -21.92 -10.28 14.70
N PRO A 103 -22.81 -11.03 15.39
CA PRO A 103 -23.53 -12.13 14.75
C PRO A 103 -24.33 -11.62 13.56
N ASP A 104 -24.28 -12.32 12.44
CA ASP A 104 -25.10 -11.99 11.27
C ASP A 104 -26.59 -12.17 11.62
N PRO A 105 -27.44 -11.15 11.42
CA PRO A 105 -28.87 -11.26 11.68
C PRO A 105 -29.59 -12.35 10.87
N ALA A 106 -29.06 -12.65 9.67
CA ALA A 106 -29.62 -13.66 8.77
C ALA A 106 -29.11 -15.08 9.09
N ASP A 107 -27.89 -15.20 9.61
CA ASP A 107 -27.29 -16.48 10.01
C ASP A 107 -26.37 -16.31 11.22
N ARG A 108 -26.85 -16.62 12.40
CA ARG A 108 -26.11 -16.48 13.67
C ARG A 108 -24.83 -17.32 13.77
N ARG A 109 -24.57 -18.21 12.82
CA ARG A 109 -23.31 -18.98 12.72
C ARG A 109 -22.22 -18.16 12.04
N ARG A 110 -22.58 -17.07 11.39
CA ARG A 110 -21.68 -16.16 10.71
C ARG A 110 -21.50 -14.89 11.54
N HIS A 111 -20.39 -14.21 11.31
CA HIS A 111 -20.15 -12.89 11.84
C HIS A 111 -19.99 -11.89 10.69
N ILE A 112 -20.54 -10.73 10.90
CA ILE A 112 -20.32 -9.55 10.06
C ILE A 112 -19.36 -8.61 10.78
N VAL A 113 -18.64 -7.81 10.02
CA VAL A 113 -17.75 -6.77 10.53
C VAL A 113 -18.49 -5.44 10.40
N SER A 114 -18.54 -4.68 11.48
CA SER A 114 -19.16 -3.35 11.47
C SER A 114 -18.15 -2.31 11.90
N ILE A 115 -18.16 -1.17 11.24
CA ILE A 115 -17.33 -0.02 11.61
C ILE A 115 -17.91 0.63 12.88
N THR A 116 -17.05 1.08 13.79
CA THR A 116 -17.46 1.81 15.01
C THR A 116 -17.44 3.31 14.75
N GLU A 117 -17.98 4.12 15.68
CA GLU A 117 -17.84 5.59 15.63
C GLU A 117 -16.38 6.02 15.57
N ARG A 118 -15.50 5.33 16.32
CA ARG A 118 -14.06 5.56 16.29
C ARG A 118 -13.46 5.19 14.93
N GLY A 119 -13.95 4.11 14.31
CA GLY A 119 -13.56 3.70 12.97
C GLY A 119 -13.97 4.73 11.92
N HIS A 120 -15.20 5.23 11.99
CA HIS A 120 -15.67 6.33 11.13
C HIS A 120 -14.80 7.58 11.28
N ALA A 121 -14.53 8.00 12.52
CA ALA A 121 -13.68 9.16 12.77
C ALA A 121 -12.26 8.96 12.23
N ALA A 122 -11.68 7.77 12.37
CA ALA A 122 -10.37 7.45 11.84
C ALA A 122 -10.35 7.44 10.30
N PHE A 123 -11.40 6.93 9.67
CA PHE A 123 -11.56 6.95 8.20
C PHE A 123 -11.71 8.38 7.68
N GLU A 124 -12.54 9.21 8.32
CA GLU A 124 -12.70 10.62 7.92
C GLU A 124 -11.41 11.43 8.10
N ALA A 125 -10.61 11.13 9.13
CA ALA A 125 -9.33 11.81 9.36
C ALA A 125 -8.28 11.57 8.27
N VAL A 126 -8.44 10.54 7.43
CA VAL A 126 -7.57 10.25 6.29
C VAL A 126 -8.22 10.63 4.95
N ARG A 127 -9.46 11.08 4.96
CA ARG A 127 -10.11 11.64 3.78
C ARG A 127 -9.38 12.93 3.39
N GLY A 128 -8.92 13.04 2.17
CA GLY A 128 -8.10 14.16 1.72
C GLY A 128 -6.59 14.01 1.98
N LEU A 129 -6.15 12.92 2.62
CA LEU A 129 -4.74 12.64 2.81
C LEU A 129 -3.98 12.52 1.49
N GLU A 130 -4.66 12.15 0.40
CA GLU A 130 -4.08 12.11 -0.94
C GLU A 130 -3.52 13.47 -1.34
N ASP A 131 -4.27 14.56 -1.06
CA ASP A 131 -3.84 15.94 -1.38
C ASP A 131 -2.65 16.39 -0.52
N GLU A 132 -2.50 15.85 0.70
CA GLU A 132 -1.37 16.14 1.59
C GLU A 132 -0.10 15.38 1.17
N VAL A 133 -0.27 14.14 0.74
CA VAL A 133 0.82 13.19 0.48
C VAL A 133 1.35 13.30 -0.94
N PHE A 134 0.46 13.61 -1.91
CA PHE A 134 0.87 13.70 -3.30
C PHE A 134 1.70 14.96 -3.54
N PRO A 135 2.90 14.84 -4.12
CA PRO A 135 3.74 16.01 -4.37
C PRO A 135 3.09 16.97 -5.36
N THR A 136 3.24 18.26 -5.11
CA THR A 136 2.79 19.28 -6.07
C THR A 136 3.55 19.15 -7.39
N VAL A 137 2.82 19.08 -8.48
CA VAL A 137 3.35 19.05 -9.85
C VAL A 137 2.79 20.24 -10.65
N ASP A 138 3.53 20.68 -11.65
CA ASP A 138 3.17 21.87 -12.44
C ASP A 138 1.87 21.68 -13.24
N ASP A 139 1.65 20.47 -13.77
CA ASP A 139 0.46 20.11 -14.54
C ASP A 139 -0.11 18.77 -14.08
N PRO A 140 -0.97 18.77 -13.06
CA PRO A 140 -1.57 17.55 -12.51
C PRO A 140 -2.54 16.88 -13.50
N ASP A 141 -3.19 17.63 -14.39
CA ASP A 141 -4.12 17.06 -15.38
C ASP A 141 -3.37 16.30 -16.47
N ALA A 142 -2.26 16.83 -16.96
CA ALA A 142 -1.41 16.14 -17.92
C ALA A 142 -0.81 14.87 -17.30
N LEU A 143 -0.35 14.93 -16.05
CA LEU A 143 0.15 13.75 -15.34
C LEU A 143 -0.94 12.70 -15.17
N ARG A 144 -2.15 13.10 -14.76
CA ARG A 144 -3.31 12.19 -14.62
C ARG A 144 -3.63 11.49 -15.95
N ALA A 145 -3.67 12.24 -17.06
CA ALA A 145 -3.94 11.69 -18.38
C ALA A 145 -2.88 10.66 -18.80
N ALA A 146 -1.60 10.95 -18.55
CA ALA A 146 -0.48 10.03 -18.83
C ALA A 146 -0.57 8.75 -17.99
N LEU A 147 -0.85 8.86 -16.70
CA LEU A 147 -1.01 7.71 -15.80
C LEU A 147 -2.20 6.83 -16.21
N ILE A 148 -3.34 7.42 -16.59
CA ILE A 148 -4.51 6.68 -17.10
C ILE A 148 -4.13 5.87 -18.35
N GLN A 149 -3.40 6.47 -19.32
CA GLN A 149 -2.94 5.78 -20.51
C GLN A 149 -2.06 4.56 -20.16
N ILE A 150 -1.12 4.73 -19.23
CA ILE A 150 -0.22 3.66 -18.79
C ILE A 150 -1.02 2.51 -18.13
N VAL A 151 -1.93 2.84 -17.20
CA VAL A 151 -2.75 1.84 -16.49
C VAL A 151 -3.68 1.10 -17.46
N SER A 152 -4.29 1.83 -18.42
CA SER A 152 -5.20 1.24 -19.41
C SER A 152 -4.49 0.39 -20.45
N ALA A 153 -3.22 0.67 -20.76
CA ALA A 153 -2.41 -0.10 -21.69
C ALA A 153 -1.77 -1.34 -21.03
N ALA A 154 -1.74 -1.41 -19.70
CA ALA A 154 -1.18 -2.57 -19.01
C ALA A 154 -2.05 -3.81 -19.27
N PRO A 155 -1.46 -4.94 -19.72
CA PRO A 155 -2.23 -6.17 -19.91
C PRO A 155 -2.85 -6.58 -18.56
N ALA A 156 -4.15 -6.92 -18.57
CA ALA A 156 -4.82 -7.45 -17.40
C ALA A 156 -4.02 -8.63 -16.85
N ARG A 157 -3.60 -8.55 -15.59
CA ARG A 157 -2.91 -9.65 -14.92
C ARG A 157 -3.85 -10.86 -14.96
N GLN A 158 -3.52 -11.87 -15.77
CA GLN A 158 -4.20 -13.16 -15.68
C GLN A 158 -3.87 -13.74 -14.29
N PRO A 159 -4.88 -14.12 -13.50
CA PRO A 159 -4.63 -14.80 -12.24
C PRO A 159 -3.95 -16.14 -12.55
N ARG A 160 -2.81 -16.39 -11.89
CA ARG A 160 -2.16 -17.71 -11.90
C ARG A 160 -2.90 -18.65 -10.96
#